data_80ac48bc110285918cfece97688a2fd2
#
_entry.id   80ac48bc110285918cfece97688a2fd2
#
_cell.length_a   1.000
_cell.length_b   1.000
_cell.length_c   1.000
_cell.angle_alpha   90.00
_cell.angle_beta   90.00
_cell.angle_gamma   90.00
#
_symmetry.space_group_name_H-M   'P 1'
#
loop_
_entity.id
_entity.type
_entity.pdbx_description
1 polymer ?
#
loop_
_entity_poly.entity_id
_entity_poly.type
_entity_poly.pdbx_seq_one_letter_code
_entity_poly.pdbx_strand_id
1 'polypeptide(L)'
;MSALSLAHGQTNLPDPIKVPSGHKLVLESVGVGEITYECRGKANAPGQTEWFFVGPKATLNARDGQMLGSYFGPPATWQAKDGSTITGTQLAVAPSSSGNLPYQLVKANPAQGKGAMTGVSYIQRVATRGGVAPSLACTAANKGQREVVSYQADYLFWATN
;
A
#
# COMPACT_ATOMS: atom_id res chain seq x y z
N MET A 1 -9.88 26.98 -14.67
CA MET A 1 -9.44 26.27 -14.85
C MET A 1 -9.53 25.07 -14.27
N SER A 2 -10.15 24.31 -14.59
CA SER A 2 -10.39 23.18 -13.94
C SER A 2 -9.31 22.28 -13.81
N ALA A 3 -8.37 22.46 -14.50
CA ALA A 3 -7.19 21.67 -14.32
C ALA A 3 -6.78 21.63 -12.88
N LEU A 4 -7.27 22.57 -12.16
CA LEU A 4 -6.98 22.62 -10.77
C LEU A 4 -7.55 21.47 -10.00
N SER A 5 -8.56 20.83 -10.52
CA SER A 5 -9.22 19.79 -9.79
C SER A 5 -8.42 18.50 -9.76
N LEU A 6 -7.42 18.37 -10.62
CA LEU A 6 -6.58 17.19 -10.64
C LEU A 6 -5.20 17.57 -10.16
N ALA A 7 -4.75 16.86 -9.15
CA ALA A 7 -3.40 17.02 -8.73
C ALA A 7 -2.47 16.42 -9.79
N HIS A 8 -1.23 16.87 -9.79
CA HIS A 8 -0.24 16.35 -10.70
C HIS A 8 -0.14 14.85 -10.63
N GLY A 9 -0.02 14.22 -11.77
CA GLY A 9 0.23 12.80 -11.84
C GLY A 9 -1.00 11.93 -11.80
N GLN A 10 -2.19 12.50 -11.59
CA GLN A 10 -3.39 11.69 -11.48
C GLN A 10 -4.07 11.40 -12.80
N THR A 11 -3.70 12.07 -13.88
CA THR A 11 -4.39 11.91 -15.16
C THR A 11 -4.30 10.50 -15.73
N ASN A 12 -3.23 9.78 -15.42
CA ASN A 12 -3.02 8.42 -15.91
C ASN A 12 -3.44 7.34 -14.93
N LEU A 13 -4.07 7.72 -13.82
CA LEU A 13 -4.51 6.76 -12.82
C LEU A 13 -5.97 6.39 -13.03
N PRO A 14 -6.36 5.17 -12.64
CA PRO A 14 -7.78 4.78 -12.68
C PRO A 14 -8.61 5.69 -11.78
N ASP A 15 -9.80 6.04 -12.24
CA ASP A 15 -10.67 6.95 -11.49
C ASP A 15 -10.94 6.53 -10.04
N PRO A 16 -11.19 5.24 -9.74
CA PRO A 16 -11.52 4.86 -8.37
C PRO A 16 -10.45 5.17 -7.33
N ILE A 17 -9.19 5.28 -7.75
CA ILE A 17 -8.10 5.51 -6.80
C ILE A 17 -7.57 6.93 -6.82
N LYS A 18 -8.24 7.83 -7.55
CA LYS A 18 -7.83 9.23 -7.58
C LYS A 18 -8.20 9.93 -6.28
N VAL A 19 -7.30 10.78 -5.82
CA VAL A 19 -7.53 11.62 -4.64
C VAL A 19 -8.44 12.76 -5.03
N PRO A 20 -9.45 13.09 -4.18
CA PRO A 20 -10.37 14.21 -4.48
C PRO A 20 -9.65 15.53 -4.67
N SER A 21 -10.28 16.45 -5.44
CA SER A 21 -9.77 17.79 -5.59
C SER A 21 -9.67 18.48 -4.23
N GLY A 22 -8.87 19.51 -4.13
CA GLY A 22 -8.65 20.19 -2.85
C GLY A 22 -7.49 19.62 -2.06
N HIS A 23 -6.73 18.72 -2.65
CA HIS A 23 -5.56 18.11 -2.03
C HIS A 23 -4.32 18.31 -2.87
N LYS A 24 -3.17 18.27 -2.22
CA LYS A 24 -1.88 18.39 -2.89
C LYS A 24 -0.97 17.23 -2.48
N LEU A 25 -0.10 16.84 -3.38
CA LEU A 25 0.91 15.82 -3.09
C LEU A 25 1.97 16.44 -2.18
N VAL A 26 2.20 15.82 -1.02
CA VAL A 26 3.16 16.35 -0.07
C VAL A 26 4.38 15.46 0.12
N LEU A 27 4.29 14.19 -0.26
CA LEU A 27 5.41 13.28 -0.14
C LEU A 27 5.25 12.15 -1.15
N GLU A 28 6.33 11.82 -1.84
CA GLU A 28 6.40 10.65 -2.71
C GLU A 28 7.45 9.71 -2.15
N SER A 29 7.16 8.42 -2.20
CA SER A 29 8.12 7.42 -1.79
C SER A 29 8.04 6.21 -2.70
N VAL A 30 9.14 5.46 -2.75
CA VAL A 30 9.18 4.15 -3.39
C VAL A 30 9.33 3.13 -2.27
N GLY A 31 8.31 2.30 -2.10
CA GLY A 31 8.33 1.22 -1.12
C GLY A 31 8.99 -0.01 -1.73
N VAL A 32 10.02 -0.51 -1.09
CA VAL A 32 10.73 -1.71 -1.53
C VAL A 32 10.75 -2.68 -0.38
N GLY A 33 10.22 -3.85 -0.59
CA GLY A 33 10.17 -4.81 0.51
C GLY A 33 9.54 -6.12 0.12
N GLU A 34 8.78 -6.67 1.05
CA GLU A 34 8.23 -8.01 0.92
C GLU A 34 6.87 -8.10 1.57
N ILE A 35 6.11 -9.09 1.11
CA ILE A 35 4.83 -9.43 1.69
C ILE A 35 4.88 -10.90 2.08
N THR A 36 4.41 -11.19 3.28
CA THR A 36 4.31 -12.55 3.78
C THR A 36 2.90 -13.07 3.59
N TYR A 37 2.79 -14.28 3.05
CA TYR A 37 1.54 -15.02 2.94
C TYR A 37 1.66 -16.31 3.73
N GLU A 38 0.54 -16.78 4.23
CA GLU A 38 0.47 -18.08 4.93
C GLU A 38 -0.63 -18.93 4.34
N CYS A 39 -0.34 -20.19 4.09
CA CYS A 39 -1.34 -21.12 3.59
C CYS A 39 -2.29 -21.49 4.74
N ARG A 40 -3.54 -21.10 4.63
CA ARG A 40 -4.55 -21.28 5.67
C ARG A 40 -5.83 -21.90 5.11
N GLY A 41 -6.60 -22.53 5.99
CA GLY A 41 -7.96 -22.90 5.63
C GLY A 41 -8.83 -21.67 5.41
N LYS A 42 -9.71 -21.72 4.42
CA LYS A 42 -10.66 -20.64 4.18
C LYS A 42 -11.70 -20.60 5.29
N ALA A 43 -11.97 -19.41 5.81
CA ALA A 43 -12.88 -19.25 6.94
C ALA A 43 -14.29 -19.74 6.65
N ASN A 44 -14.78 -19.52 5.43
CA ASN A 44 -16.15 -19.83 5.07
C ASN A 44 -16.30 -21.02 4.11
N ALA A 45 -15.26 -21.80 3.95
CA ALA A 45 -15.26 -22.94 3.02
C ALA A 45 -14.43 -24.08 3.61
N PRO A 46 -15.01 -24.87 4.53
CA PRO A 46 -14.30 -25.98 5.15
C PRO A 46 -13.70 -26.93 4.12
N GLY A 47 -12.47 -27.35 4.35
CA GLY A 47 -11.74 -28.24 3.44
C GLY A 47 -11.02 -27.51 2.31
N GLN A 48 -11.23 -26.20 2.15
CA GLN A 48 -10.51 -25.40 1.17
C GLN A 48 -9.43 -24.57 1.82
N THR A 49 -8.36 -24.31 1.08
CA THR A 49 -7.23 -23.53 1.57
C THR A 49 -6.94 -22.37 0.63
N GLU A 50 -6.27 -21.35 1.15
CA GLU A 50 -5.88 -20.17 0.38
C GLU A 50 -4.62 -19.56 0.98
N TRP A 51 -3.91 -18.81 0.17
CA TRP A 51 -2.82 -17.98 0.67
C TRP A 51 -3.41 -16.75 1.35
N PHE A 52 -3.22 -16.67 2.66
CA PHE A 52 -3.72 -15.58 3.48
C PHE A 52 -2.63 -14.50 3.58
N PHE A 53 -3.02 -13.25 3.32
CA PHE A 53 -2.11 -12.11 3.42
C PHE A 53 -1.82 -11.84 4.89
N VAL A 54 -0.57 -12.05 5.30
CA VAL A 54 -0.15 -11.83 6.69
C VAL A 54 0.21 -10.37 6.92
N GLY A 55 1.03 -9.79 6.03
CA GLY A 55 1.37 -8.38 6.14
C GLY A 55 2.58 -8.00 5.31
N PRO A 56 2.73 -6.69 5.09
CA PRO A 56 3.87 -6.15 4.37
C PRO A 56 4.98 -5.71 5.31
N LYS A 57 6.18 -5.60 4.75
CA LYS A 57 7.31 -4.96 5.41
C LYS A 57 8.17 -4.33 4.32
N ALA A 58 8.23 -3.02 4.28
CA ALA A 58 8.93 -2.30 3.23
C ALA A 58 9.65 -1.08 3.78
N THR A 59 10.73 -0.70 3.12
CA THR A 59 11.41 0.56 3.35
C THR A 59 10.84 1.56 2.36
N LEU A 60 10.54 2.76 2.82
CA LEU A 60 10.09 3.86 1.98
C LEU A 60 11.29 4.72 1.65
N ASN A 61 11.60 4.83 0.36
CA ASN A 61 12.76 5.58 -0.10
C ASN A 61 12.34 6.72 -1.01
N ALA A 62 13.11 7.80 -1.01
CA ALA A 62 13.00 8.80 -2.04
C ALA A 62 13.51 8.21 -3.35
N ARG A 63 13.20 8.87 -4.47
CA ARG A 63 13.65 8.36 -5.77
C ARG A 63 15.16 8.36 -5.91
N ASP A 64 15.86 9.19 -5.15
CA ASP A 64 17.32 9.20 -5.11
C ASP A 64 17.91 8.12 -4.21
N GLY A 65 17.06 7.31 -3.57
CA GLY A 65 17.50 6.21 -2.72
C GLY A 65 17.58 6.54 -1.24
N GLN A 66 17.40 7.80 -0.86
CA GLN A 66 17.45 8.18 0.54
C GLN A 66 16.25 7.60 1.29
N MET A 67 16.50 6.97 2.44
CA MET A 67 15.43 6.38 3.24
C MET A 67 14.55 7.45 3.87
N LEU A 68 13.25 7.34 3.69
CA LEU A 68 12.25 8.28 4.23
C LEU A 68 11.49 7.69 5.40
N GLY A 69 11.39 6.38 5.48
CA GLY A 69 10.61 5.72 6.51
C GLY A 69 10.35 4.27 6.20
N SER A 70 9.26 3.74 6.74
CA SER A 70 8.90 2.34 6.58
C SER A 70 7.39 2.16 6.47
N TYR A 71 7.00 1.02 5.91
CA TYR A 71 5.61 0.61 5.80
C TYR A 71 5.50 -0.83 6.28
N PHE A 72 4.55 -1.08 7.15
CA PHE A 72 4.40 -2.41 7.75
C PHE A 72 2.96 -2.62 8.23
N GLY A 73 2.64 -3.81 8.60
CA GLY A 73 1.33 -4.15 9.13
C GLY A 73 1.20 -5.61 9.51
N PRO A 74 0.02 -6.06 9.96
CA PRO A 74 -1.20 -5.29 10.18
C PRO A 74 -1.17 -4.54 11.52
N PRO A 75 -1.91 -3.47 11.67
CA PRO A 75 -2.61 -2.75 10.61
C PRO A 75 -1.63 -2.00 9.73
N ALA A 76 -2.05 -1.67 8.51
CA ALA A 76 -1.21 -0.92 7.58
C ALA A 76 -0.76 0.39 8.22
N THR A 77 0.55 0.56 8.34
CA THR A 77 1.17 1.68 9.04
C THR A 77 2.31 2.24 8.20
N TRP A 78 2.30 3.54 7.99
CA TRP A 78 3.40 4.26 7.35
C TRP A 78 4.05 5.11 8.41
N GLN A 79 5.34 4.91 8.62
CA GLN A 79 6.11 5.62 9.62
C GLN A 79 7.24 6.39 8.95
N ALA A 80 7.27 7.71 9.18
CA ALA A 80 8.35 8.53 8.68
C ALA A 80 9.59 8.37 9.56
N LYS A 81 10.74 8.76 9.00
CA LYS A 81 12.01 8.69 9.70
C LYS A 81 12.00 9.51 10.98
N ASP A 82 11.18 10.57 11.03
CA ASP A 82 11.07 11.42 12.22
C ASP A 82 10.17 10.82 13.31
N GLY A 83 9.62 9.65 13.07
CA GLY A 83 8.78 8.95 14.05
C GLY A 83 7.29 9.18 13.91
N SER A 84 6.86 10.16 13.10
CA SER A 84 5.43 10.35 12.89
C SER A 84 4.84 9.17 12.11
N THR A 85 3.64 8.75 12.48
CA THR A 85 3.01 7.57 11.88
C THR A 85 1.57 7.84 11.51
N ILE A 86 1.12 7.16 10.46
CA ILE A 86 -0.30 7.11 10.12
C ILE A 86 -0.70 5.69 9.80
N THR A 87 -1.94 5.38 10.11
CA THR A 87 -2.63 4.19 9.64
C THR A 87 -3.71 4.64 8.68
N GLY A 88 -4.43 3.73 8.08
CA GLY A 88 -5.47 4.12 7.14
C GLY A 88 -6.48 3.03 6.88
N THR A 89 -7.55 3.44 6.18
CA THR A 89 -8.62 2.56 5.77
C THR A 89 -8.70 2.55 4.25
N GLN A 90 -8.72 1.36 3.66
CA GLN A 90 -8.85 1.23 2.22
C GLN A 90 -10.20 1.75 1.76
N LEU A 91 -10.19 2.66 0.79
CA LEU A 91 -11.40 3.18 0.17
C LEU A 91 -11.71 2.49 -1.15
N ALA A 92 -10.68 2.23 -1.95
CA ALA A 92 -10.88 1.68 -3.28
C ALA A 92 -9.62 0.98 -3.77
N VAL A 93 -9.80 0.06 -4.70
CA VAL A 93 -8.72 -0.58 -5.43
C VAL A 93 -9.07 -0.56 -6.91
N ALA A 94 -8.06 -0.68 -7.74
CA ALA A 94 -8.24 -0.84 -9.19
C ALA A 94 -7.18 -1.79 -9.71
N PRO A 95 -7.50 -2.63 -10.69
CA PRO A 95 -6.54 -3.59 -11.22
C PRO A 95 -5.31 -2.90 -11.80
N SER A 96 -4.16 -3.50 -11.58
CA SER A 96 -2.92 -3.14 -12.25
C SER A 96 -2.59 -4.24 -13.24
N SER A 97 -1.32 -4.35 -13.64
CA SER A 97 -0.91 -5.44 -14.53
C SER A 97 -0.94 -6.78 -13.82
N SER A 98 -1.10 -7.85 -14.59
CA SER A 98 -1.10 -9.21 -14.05
C SER A 98 0.18 -9.48 -13.26
N GLY A 99 0.03 -10.14 -12.11
CA GLY A 99 1.16 -10.47 -11.24
C GLY A 99 1.57 -9.36 -10.29
N ASN A 100 0.90 -8.23 -10.33
CA ASN A 100 1.20 -7.08 -9.47
C ASN A 100 0.02 -6.77 -8.57
N LEU A 101 0.31 -6.21 -7.39
CA LEU A 101 -0.75 -5.77 -6.49
C LEU A 101 -1.60 -4.71 -7.18
N PRO A 102 -2.89 -4.63 -6.83
CA PRO A 102 -3.74 -3.59 -7.41
C PRO A 102 -3.33 -2.21 -6.93
N TYR A 103 -3.74 -1.19 -7.69
CA TYR A 103 -3.69 0.18 -7.22
C TYR A 103 -4.65 0.33 -6.05
N GLN A 104 -4.35 1.25 -5.14
CA GLN A 104 -5.15 1.41 -3.93
C GLN A 104 -5.24 2.86 -3.53
N LEU A 105 -6.42 3.27 -3.06
CA LEU A 105 -6.62 4.55 -2.40
C LEU A 105 -6.96 4.28 -0.95
N VAL A 106 -6.27 4.97 -0.04
CA VAL A 106 -6.42 4.82 1.40
C VAL A 106 -6.78 6.17 2.00
N LYS A 107 -7.77 6.17 2.89
CA LYS A 107 -8.05 7.34 3.72
C LYS A 107 -7.19 7.24 4.97
N ALA A 108 -6.34 8.24 5.19
CA ALA A 108 -5.47 8.24 6.35
C ALA A 108 -6.25 8.57 7.63
N ASN A 109 -5.90 7.87 8.70
CA ASN A 109 -6.33 8.22 10.04
C ASN A 109 -5.44 9.36 10.56
N PRO A 110 -5.85 10.09 11.60
CA PRO A 110 -5.00 11.16 12.13
C PRO A 110 -3.61 10.65 12.51
N ALA A 111 -2.59 11.43 12.17
CA ALA A 111 -1.22 11.06 12.46
C ALA A 111 -0.94 11.04 13.95
N GLN A 112 -0.02 10.17 14.34
CA GLN A 112 0.54 10.16 15.70
C GLN A 112 1.94 10.74 15.61
N GLY A 113 2.26 11.62 16.55
CA GLY A 113 3.52 12.36 16.50
C GLY A 113 3.45 13.48 15.48
N LYS A 114 4.43 14.37 15.53
CA LYS A 114 4.53 15.48 14.58
C LYS A 114 5.67 15.23 13.62
N GLY A 115 5.42 15.47 12.35
CA GLY A 115 6.46 15.28 11.33
C GLY A 115 5.87 15.15 9.95
N ALA A 116 6.53 14.40 9.11
CA ALA A 116 6.17 14.28 7.69
C ALA A 116 4.75 13.73 7.48
N MET A 117 4.26 12.90 8.39
CA MET A 117 2.93 12.30 8.25
C MET A 117 1.81 13.17 8.79
N THR A 118 2.14 14.27 9.47
CA THR A 118 1.12 15.18 10.00
C THR A 118 0.33 15.81 8.87
N GLY A 119 -1.01 15.75 8.97
CA GLY A 119 -1.87 16.37 7.98
C GLY A 119 -2.11 15.56 6.71
N VAL A 120 -1.51 14.39 6.59
CA VAL A 120 -1.77 13.52 5.45
C VAL A 120 -3.21 13.02 5.52
N SER A 121 -3.95 13.19 4.43
CA SER A 121 -5.36 12.81 4.33
C SER A 121 -5.58 11.55 3.52
N TYR A 122 -4.78 11.34 2.50
CA TYR A 122 -4.92 10.20 1.60
C TYR A 122 -3.55 9.63 1.25
N ILE A 123 -3.53 8.33 1.03
CA ILE A 123 -2.35 7.62 0.55
C ILE A 123 -2.76 6.81 -0.67
N GLN A 124 -1.95 6.86 -1.72
CA GLN A 124 -2.15 6.01 -2.89
C GLN A 124 -1.02 5.03 -3.01
N ARG A 125 -1.36 3.79 -3.39
CA ARG A 125 -0.37 2.81 -3.83
C ARG A 125 -0.50 2.69 -5.34
N VAL A 126 0.57 3.03 -6.04
CA VAL A 126 0.60 3.01 -7.51
C VAL A 126 1.93 2.39 -7.99
N ALA A 127 2.10 2.24 -9.29
CA ALA A 127 3.32 1.71 -9.89
C ALA A 127 3.75 0.39 -9.23
N THR A 128 2.80 -0.51 -9.01
CA THR A 128 3.03 -1.75 -8.29
C THR A 128 3.80 -2.76 -9.12
N ARG A 129 4.70 -3.48 -8.46
CA ARG A 129 5.45 -4.59 -9.03
C ARG A 129 5.49 -5.74 -8.05
N GLY A 130 5.00 -6.89 -8.46
CA GLY A 130 4.97 -8.08 -7.62
C GLY A 130 4.00 -7.98 -6.46
N GLY A 131 4.23 -8.77 -5.45
CA GLY A 131 3.47 -8.73 -4.19
C GLY A 131 2.23 -9.59 -4.14
N VAL A 132 1.81 -10.17 -5.26
CA VAL A 132 0.66 -11.08 -5.25
C VAL A 132 1.05 -12.41 -4.60
N ALA A 133 0.04 -13.18 -4.22
CA ALA A 133 0.27 -14.47 -3.58
C ALA A 133 1.20 -15.36 -4.41
N PRO A 134 1.96 -16.26 -3.77
CA PRO A 134 2.90 -17.12 -4.50
C PRO A 134 2.17 -17.99 -5.53
N SER A 135 2.89 -18.37 -6.57
CA SER A 135 2.36 -19.29 -7.56
C SER A 135 2.32 -20.73 -7.06
N LEU A 136 3.05 -21.04 -6.00
CA LEU A 136 3.01 -22.35 -5.35
C LEU A 136 1.58 -22.61 -4.86
N ALA A 137 1.08 -23.82 -5.09
CA ALA A 137 -0.26 -24.17 -4.64
C ALA A 137 -0.33 -24.24 -3.11
N CYS A 138 -1.39 -23.66 -2.55
CA CYS A 138 -1.70 -23.80 -1.14
C CYS A 138 -2.73 -24.92 -1.02
N THR A 139 -2.33 -26.03 -0.38
CA THR A 139 -3.18 -27.22 -0.23
C THR A 139 -3.20 -27.64 1.24
N ALA A 140 -4.00 -28.62 1.56
CA ALA A 140 -4.02 -29.16 2.92
C ALA A 140 -2.64 -29.69 3.34
N ALA A 141 -1.83 -30.14 2.37
CA ALA A 141 -0.52 -30.70 2.66
C ALA A 141 0.48 -29.66 3.14
N ASN A 142 0.38 -28.41 2.70
CA ASN A 142 1.30 -27.36 3.13
C ASN A 142 0.62 -26.27 3.96
N LYS A 143 -0.51 -26.60 4.56
CA LYS A 143 -1.21 -25.70 5.46
C LYS A 143 -0.28 -25.26 6.60
N GLY A 144 -0.22 -23.97 6.86
CA GLY A 144 0.69 -23.39 7.84
C GLY A 144 2.00 -22.91 7.27
N GLN A 145 2.32 -23.29 6.03
CA GLN A 145 3.54 -22.82 5.37
C GLN A 145 3.45 -21.33 5.08
N ARG A 146 4.54 -20.62 5.30
CA ARG A 146 4.66 -19.22 4.97
C ARG A 146 5.56 -19.02 3.76
N GLU A 147 5.19 -18.06 2.92
CA GLU A 147 5.98 -17.68 1.77
C GLU A 147 6.13 -16.16 1.77
N VAL A 148 7.33 -15.70 1.44
CA VAL A 148 7.64 -14.28 1.36
C VAL A 148 7.85 -13.96 -0.10
N VAL A 149 7.13 -12.94 -0.60
CA VAL A 149 7.27 -12.48 -1.98
C VAL A 149 7.80 -11.05 -1.99
N SER A 150 8.66 -10.75 -2.95
CA SER A 150 9.18 -9.40 -3.12
C SER A 150 8.14 -8.51 -3.74
N TYR A 151 8.16 -7.23 -3.39
CA TYR A 151 7.30 -6.26 -4.07
C TYR A 151 7.91 -4.87 -4.03
N GLN A 152 7.41 -4.04 -4.92
CA GLN A 152 7.73 -2.63 -4.96
C GLN A 152 6.45 -1.87 -5.32
N ALA A 153 6.29 -0.70 -4.76
CA ALA A 153 5.18 0.19 -5.10
C ALA A 153 5.55 1.61 -4.73
N ASP A 154 4.97 2.56 -5.45
CA ASP A 154 5.07 3.95 -5.04
C ASP A 154 3.94 4.23 -4.06
N TYR A 155 4.26 4.90 -2.96
CA TYR A 155 3.29 5.41 -2.01
C TYR A 155 3.31 6.92 -2.06
N LEU A 156 2.17 7.50 -2.44
CA LEU A 156 2.02 8.94 -2.61
C LEU A 156 1.12 9.45 -1.49
N PHE A 157 1.57 10.50 -0.82
CA PHE A 157 0.89 11.04 0.36
C PHE A 157 0.34 12.43 0.04
N TRP A 158 -0.93 12.62 0.32
CA TRP A 158 -1.69 13.81 -0.05
C TRP A 158 -2.24 14.49 1.18
N ALA A 159 -2.26 15.82 1.18
CA ALA A 159 -2.82 16.62 2.25
C ALA A 159 -3.77 17.66 1.68
N THR A 160 -4.63 18.22 2.53
CA THR A 160 -5.51 19.29 2.14
C THR A 160 -4.69 20.52 1.72
N ASN A 161 -5.14 21.20 0.70
CA ASN A 161 -4.51 22.43 0.23
C ASN A 161 -4.49 23.51 1.31
#